data_f4e4db7d0b676f72fad1e473feb4b910
#
_entry.id   f4e4db7d0b676f72fad1e473feb4b910
#
_cell.length_a   1.000
_cell.length_b   1.000
_cell.length_c   1.000
_cell.angle_alpha   90.00
_cell.angle_beta   90.00
_cell.angle_gamma   90.00
#
_symmetry.space_group_name_H-M   'P 1'
#
loop_
_entity.id
_entity.type
_entity.pdbx_description
1 polymer ?
#
loop_
_entity_poly.entity_id
_entity_poly.type
_entity_poly.pdbx_seq_one_letter_code
_entity_poly.pdbx_strand_id
1 'polypeptide(L)'
;IATLAEANGPATVLVNNAARDDRHGYESVTPDYFDERIATNLKHMFFAIQAVAPGMIAAGGGAIVNMGSNSWWEAGGGMPVYTTAKAAVHGMTRSFARDLGPHRIRVNTVVPGWIMTERQKELWVTDAAIDKHRDRQCLKDLIDPVYVARMVLFLASDDAAMCTANNYMVEAGSI
;
A
#
# COMPACT_ATOMS: atom_id res chain seq x y z
N ILE A 1 -3.36 -0.14 -18.90
CA ILE A 1 -4.43 -1.02 -18.40
C ILE A 1 -5.35 -1.40 -19.54
N ALA A 2 -5.92 -0.45 -20.31
CA ALA A 2 -6.83 -0.77 -21.42
C ALA A 2 -6.23 -1.81 -22.40
N THR A 3 -5.03 -1.56 -22.90
CA THR A 3 -4.31 -2.47 -23.80
C THR A 3 -4.12 -3.89 -23.22
N LEU A 4 -3.84 -3.99 -21.91
CA LEU A 4 -3.71 -5.29 -21.25
C LEU A 4 -5.06 -6.02 -21.13
N ALA A 5 -6.13 -5.28 -20.86
CA ALA A 5 -7.49 -5.85 -20.79
C ALA A 5 -8.00 -6.30 -22.14
N GLU A 6 -7.67 -5.59 -23.22
CA GLU A 6 -7.98 -6.01 -24.59
C GLU A 6 -7.31 -7.34 -24.98
N ALA A 7 -6.07 -7.54 -24.54
CA ALA A 7 -5.29 -8.73 -24.87
C ALA A 7 -5.61 -9.95 -23.96
N ASN A 8 -6.01 -9.74 -22.71
CA ASN A 8 -6.07 -10.80 -21.69
C ASN A 8 -7.42 -10.90 -20.97
N GLY A 9 -8.41 -10.09 -21.35
CA GLY A 9 -9.66 -9.94 -20.63
C GLY A 9 -9.55 -8.97 -19.42
N PRO A 10 -10.66 -8.71 -18.71
CA PRO A 10 -10.69 -7.77 -17.61
C PRO A 10 -9.82 -8.24 -16.44
N ALA A 11 -9.08 -7.31 -15.83
CA ALA A 11 -8.39 -7.59 -14.57
C ALA A 11 -9.42 -7.84 -13.47
N THR A 12 -9.29 -8.94 -12.73
CA THR A 12 -10.11 -9.26 -11.55
C THR A 12 -9.38 -8.99 -10.24
N VAL A 13 -8.07 -8.78 -10.29
CA VAL A 13 -7.23 -8.38 -9.16
C VAL A 13 -6.37 -7.18 -9.55
N LEU A 14 -6.35 -6.16 -8.69
CA LEU A 14 -5.43 -5.01 -8.79
C LEU A 14 -4.61 -4.91 -7.52
N VAL A 15 -3.29 -4.89 -7.66
CA VAL A 15 -2.36 -4.60 -6.55
C VAL A 15 -1.61 -3.30 -6.83
N ASN A 16 -1.95 -2.25 -6.09
CA ASN A 16 -1.29 -0.95 -6.17
C ASN A 16 -0.06 -0.92 -5.26
N ASN A 17 1.07 -1.42 -5.76
CA ASN A 17 2.31 -1.55 -4.99
C ASN A 17 3.34 -0.45 -5.28
N ALA A 18 3.32 0.19 -6.44
CA ALA A 18 4.33 1.18 -6.82
C ALA A 18 4.37 2.36 -5.83
N ALA A 19 5.57 2.68 -5.33
CA ALA A 19 5.78 3.78 -4.38
C ALA A 19 7.26 4.17 -4.30
N ARG A 20 7.53 5.35 -3.73
CA ARG A 20 8.88 5.81 -3.36
C ARG A 20 8.86 6.48 -1.99
N ASP A 21 9.77 6.07 -1.12
CA ASP A 21 9.93 6.49 0.27
C ASP A 21 11.19 7.35 0.50
N ASP A 22 11.56 8.15 -0.48
CA ASP A 22 12.75 9.00 -0.38
C ASP A 22 12.66 9.91 0.86
N ARG A 23 13.74 9.95 1.65
CA ARG A 23 13.82 10.75 2.88
C ARG A 23 14.00 12.23 2.54
N HIS A 24 13.31 13.10 3.27
CA HIS A 24 13.35 14.55 3.08
C HIS A 24 12.89 15.30 4.34
N GLY A 25 13.51 16.44 4.62
CA GLY A 25 13.02 17.39 5.61
C GLY A 25 11.85 18.21 5.07
N TYR A 26 10.95 18.69 5.93
CA TYR A 26 9.85 19.55 5.51
C TYR A 26 10.33 20.87 4.91
N GLU A 27 11.48 21.38 5.35
CA GLU A 27 12.06 22.64 4.90
C GLU A 27 12.49 22.62 3.42
N SER A 28 12.79 21.44 2.88
CA SER A 28 13.27 21.27 1.51
C SER A 28 12.15 20.96 0.51
N VAL A 29 10.91 20.80 0.97
CA VAL A 29 9.78 20.46 0.11
C VAL A 29 9.32 21.66 -0.69
N THR A 30 9.42 21.56 -2.03
CA THR A 30 8.83 22.52 -2.97
C THR A 30 7.45 22.04 -3.44
N PRO A 31 6.58 22.92 -3.99
CA PRO A 31 5.31 22.51 -4.60
C PRO A 31 5.49 21.40 -5.64
N ASP A 32 6.46 21.53 -6.54
CA ASP A 32 6.72 20.52 -7.59
C ASP A 32 7.14 19.18 -7.01
N TYR A 33 7.98 19.17 -5.97
CA TYR A 33 8.35 17.96 -5.26
C TYR A 33 7.13 17.31 -4.58
N PHE A 34 6.29 18.12 -3.93
CA PHE A 34 5.07 17.66 -3.29
C PHE A 34 4.15 17.00 -4.32
N ASP A 35 3.86 17.66 -5.44
CA ASP A 35 2.98 17.16 -6.49
C ASP A 35 3.50 15.86 -7.11
N GLU A 36 4.81 15.78 -7.37
CA GLU A 36 5.45 14.57 -7.90
C GLU A 36 5.37 13.42 -6.90
N ARG A 37 5.56 13.66 -5.59
CA ARG A 37 5.46 12.63 -4.55
C ARG A 37 4.02 12.14 -4.36
N ILE A 38 3.04 13.03 -4.41
CA ILE A 38 1.61 12.66 -4.39
C ILE A 38 1.25 11.88 -5.65
N ALA A 39 1.73 12.30 -6.82
CA ALA A 39 1.52 11.57 -8.06
C ALA A 39 2.05 10.13 -7.99
N THR A 40 3.27 9.97 -7.46
CA THR A 40 3.96 8.68 -7.34
C THR A 40 3.37 7.76 -6.26
N ASN A 41 2.88 8.30 -5.14
CA ASN A 41 2.51 7.50 -3.97
C ASN A 41 0.99 7.36 -3.73
N LEU A 42 0.16 8.15 -4.42
CA LEU A 42 -1.29 8.16 -4.22
C LEU A 42 -2.09 8.27 -5.52
N LYS A 43 -1.82 9.30 -6.35
CA LYS A 43 -2.64 9.64 -7.52
C LYS A 43 -2.77 8.46 -8.50
N HIS A 44 -1.68 7.74 -8.77
CA HIS A 44 -1.71 6.58 -9.68
C HIS A 44 -2.64 5.48 -9.18
N MET A 45 -2.74 5.24 -7.86
CA MET A 45 -3.64 4.24 -7.29
C MET A 45 -5.10 4.57 -7.60
N PHE A 46 -5.49 5.84 -7.41
CA PHE A 46 -6.85 6.30 -7.71
C PHE A 46 -7.22 6.01 -9.17
N PHE A 47 -6.38 6.42 -10.11
CA PHE A 47 -6.65 6.24 -11.54
C PHE A 47 -6.52 4.79 -12.00
N ALA A 48 -5.67 3.98 -11.37
CA ALA A 48 -5.63 2.55 -11.63
C ALA A 48 -6.95 1.87 -11.22
N ILE A 49 -7.49 2.20 -10.04
CA ILE A 49 -8.80 1.71 -9.58
C ILE A 49 -9.90 2.14 -10.56
N GLN A 50 -9.95 3.43 -10.90
CA GLN A 50 -10.93 3.96 -11.86
C GLN A 50 -10.89 3.23 -13.21
N ALA A 51 -9.68 2.89 -13.68
CA ALA A 51 -9.49 2.23 -14.98
C ALA A 51 -9.89 0.74 -14.97
N VAL A 52 -9.74 0.01 -13.84
CA VAL A 52 -10.09 -1.42 -13.79
C VAL A 52 -11.53 -1.67 -13.35
N ALA A 53 -12.12 -0.76 -12.59
CA ALA A 53 -13.43 -0.97 -11.98
C ALA A 53 -14.54 -1.34 -12.99
N PRO A 54 -14.68 -0.72 -14.18
CA PRO A 54 -15.69 -1.13 -15.15
C PRO A 54 -15.54 -2.59 -15.61
N GLY A 55 -14.29 -3.03 -15.82
CA GLY A 55 -14.02 -4.42 -16.22
C GLY A 55 -14.31 -5.41 -15.08
N MET A 56 -13.97 -5.08 -13.84
CA MET A 56 -14.30 -5.89 -12.66
C MET A 56 -15.81 -6.00 -12.46
N ILE A 57 -16.55 -4.89 -12.64
CA ILE A 57 -18.02 -4.90 -12.56
C ILE A 57 -18.60 -5.85 -13.63
N ALA A 58 -18.14 -5.75 -14.87
CA ALA A 58 -18.59 -6.62 -15.96
C ALA A 58 -18.23 -8.10 -15.71
N ALA A 59 -17.13 -8.38 -15.04
CA ALA A 59 -16.71 -9.73 -14.64
C ALA A 59 -17.46 -10.27 -13.40
N GLY A 60 -18.30 -9.46 -12.75
CA GLY A 60 -19.11 -9.85 -11.59
C GLY A 60 -18.41 -9.74 -10.25
N GLY A 61 -17.26 -9.07 -10.16
CA GLY A 61 -16.54 -8.80 -8.92
C GLY A 61 -15.02 -8.67 -9.09
N GLY A 62 -14.32 -8.48 -7.98
CA GLY A 62 -12.87 -8.37 -8.00
C GLY A 62 -12.26 -8.04 -6.64
N ALA A 63 -10.94 -7.95 -6.59
CA ALA A 63 -10.19 -7.57 -5.41
C ALA A 63 -9.15 -6.49 -5.72
N ILE A 64 -9.13 -5.44 -4.91
CA ILE A 64 -8.18 -4.33 -4.98
C ILE A 64 -7.38 -4.29 -3.68
N VAL A 65 -6.07 -4.35 -3.78
CA VAL A 65 -5.15 -4.26 -2.66
C VAL A 65 -4.24 -3.05 -2.83
N ASN A 66 -4.37 -2.08 -1.95
CA ASN A 66 -3.54 -0.89 -1.91
C ASN A 66 -2.40 -1.05 -0.90
N MET A 67 -1.19 -0.64 -1.25
CA MET A 67 -0.06 -0.65 -0.32
C MET A 67 -0.01 0.65 0.49
N GLY A 68 -0.34 0.56 1.77
CA GLY A 68 -0.19 1.60 2.76
C GLY A 68 1.24 1.70 3.30
N SER A 69 1.37 2.16 4.53
CA SER A 69 2.60 2.17 5.34
C SER A 69 2.23 2.42 6.79
N ASN A 70 2.98 1.87 7.74
CA ASN A 70 2.84 2.20 9.16
C ASN A 70 3.47 3.56 9.54
N SER A 71 4.17 4.23 8.64
CA SER A 71 4.90 5.48 8.89
C SER A 71 4.04 6.59 9.50
N TRP A 72 2.77 6.69 9.13
CA TRP A 72 1.84 7.66 9.70
C TRP A 72 1.36 7.27 11.11
N TRP A 73 1.27 5.97 11.36
CA TRP A 73 0.87 5.41 12.68
C TRP A 73 1.98 5.58 13.71
N GLU A 74 3.22 5.31 13.30
CA GLU A 74 4.41 5.42 14.16
C GLU A 74 4.90 6.86 14.37
N ALA A 75 4.24 7.85 13.81
CA ALA A 75 4.69 9.25 13.80
C ALA A 75 6.15 9.40 13.28
N GLY A 76 6.51 8.61 12.28
CA GLY A 76 7.85 8.62 11.69
C GLY A 76 8.17 9.94 11.00
N GLY A 77 9.24 10.63 11.44
CA GLY A 77 9.75 11.86 10.82
C GLY A 77 10.60 11.58 9.57
N GLY A 78 11.05 12.67 8.91
CA GLY A 78 12.02 12.62 7.80
C GLY A 78 11.44 12.23 6.44
N MET A 79 10.10 12.21 6.29
CA MET A 79 9.41 11.94 5.02
C MET A 79 7.95 12.41 5.02
N PRO A 80 7.64 13.69 5.37
CA PRO A 80 6.28 14.15 5.60
C PRO A 80 5.36 13.99 4.41
N VAL A 81 5.81 14.23 3.18
CA VAL A 81 4.97 14.08 1.98
C VAL A 81 4.61 12.61 1.69
N TYR A 82 5.58 11.70 1.89
CA TYR A 82 5.32 10.26 1.78
C TYR A 82 4.30 9.81 2.82
N THR A 83 4.50 10.19 4.08
CA THR A 83 3.59 9.86 5.19
C THR A 83 2.18 10.39 4.94
N THR A 84 2.05 11.63 4.43
CA THR A 84 0.76 12.22 4.01
C THR A 84 0.08 11.38 2.94
N ALA A 85 0.80 11.02 1.87
CA ALA A 85 0.26 10.20 0.79
C ALA A 85 -0.20 8.83 1.32
N LYS A 86 0.61 8.18 2.16
CA LYS A 86 0.29 6.85 2.69
C LYS A 86 -0.86 6.88 3.71
N ALA A 87 -1.02 7.95 4.50
CA ALA A 87 -2.21 8.15 5.33
C ALA A 87 -3.47 8.31 4.47
N ALA A 88 -3.41 9.04 3.36
CA ALA A 88 -4.53 9.22 2.44
C ALA A 88 -5.01 7.92 1.77
N VAL A 89 -4.14 6.92 1.59
CA VAL A 89 -4.49 5.59 1.04
C VAL A 89 -5.61 4.93 1.86
N HIS A 90 -5.63 5.12 3.17
CA HIS A 90 -6.65 4.53 4.06
C HIS A 90 -8.05 5.12 3.80
N GLY A 91 -8.14 6.46 3.68
CA GLY A 91 -9.40 7.14 3.35
C GLY A 91 -9.88 6.75 1.94
N MET A 92 -8.98 6.75 0.97
CA MET A 92 -9.26 6.32 -0.40
C MET A 92 -9.77 4.88 -0.46
N THR A 93 -9.12 3.95 0.24
CA THR A 93 -9.54 2.54 0.31
C THR A 93 -10.96 2.40 0.84
N ARG A 94 -11.31 3.08 1.93
CA ARG A 94 -12.65 3.01 2.52
C ARG A 94 -13.73 3.59 1.62
N SER A 95 -13.43 4.69 0.92
CA SER A 95 -14.36 5.32 -0.04
C SER A 95 -14.64 4.38 -1.21
N PHE A 96 -13.60 3.87 -1.87
CA PHE A 96 -13.77 2.92 -2.98
C PHE A 96 -14.44 1.61 -2.54
N ALA A 97 -14.17 1.12 -1.33
CA ALA A 97 -14.84 -0.07 -0.82
C ALA A 97 -16.36 0.15 -0.68
N ARG A 98 -16.78 1.37 -0.31
CA ARG A 98 -18.19 1.74 -0.23
C ARG A 98 -18.84 1.81 -1.60
N ASP A 99 -18.17 2.47 -2.56
CA ASP A 99 -18.71 2.68 -3.90
C ASP A 99 -18.76 1.39 -4.73
N LEU A 100 -17.73 0.54 -4.60
CA LEU A 100 -17.54 -0.66 -5.41
C LEU A 100 -18.12 -1.95 -4.77
N GLY A 101 -18.39 -1.93 -3.47
CA GLY A 101 -18.93 -3.07 -2.72
C GLY A 101 -20.23 -3.64 -3.28
N PRO A 102 -21.22 -2.82 -3.73
CA PRO A 102 -22.43 -3.33 -4.39
C PRO A 102 -22.16 -4.17 -5.64
N HIS A 103 -20.99 -4.01 -6.24
CA HIS A 103 -20.53 -4.76 -7.41
C HIS A 103 -19.64 -5.95 -7.06
N ARG A 104 -19.60 -6.36 -5.77
CA ARG A 104 -18.77 -7.46 -5.27
C ARG A 104 -17.27 -7.24 -5.47
N ILE A 105 -16.83 -5.97 -5.51
CA ILE A 105 -15.42 -5.61 -5.55
C ILE A 105 -14.97 -5.24 -4.14
N ARG A 106 -13.99 -5.97 -3.62
CA ARG A 106 -13.38 -5.74 -2.32
C ARG A 106 -12.18 -4.80 -2.45
N VAL A 107 -12.05 -3.84 -1.54
CA VAL A 107 -10.93 -2.90 -1.54
C VAL A 107 -10.32 -2.86 -0.15
N ASN A 108 -9.05 -3.23 -0.03
CA ASN A 108 -8.32 -3.29 1.24
C ASN A 108 -6.95 -2.63 1.13
N THR A 109 -6.38 -2.31 2.29
CA THR A 109 -4.99 -1.82 2.40
C THR A 109 -4.14 -2.84 3.16
N VAL A 110 -3.00 -3.23 2.60
CA VAL A 110 -1.92 -3.84 3.37
C VAL A 110 -1.00 -2.73 3.88
N VAL A 111 -0.65 -2.79 5.15
CA VAL A 111 0.15 -1.79 5.85
C VAL A 111 1.46 -2.42 6.30
N PRO A 112 2.51 -2.36 5.47
CA PRO A 112 3.82 -2.88 5.83
C PRO A 112 4.50 -2.02 6.91
N GLY A 113 5.27 -2.66 7.78
CA GLY A 113 6.29 -2.05 8.59
C GLY A 113 7.58 -1.81 7.82
N TRP A 114 8.73 -1.92 8.50
CA TRP A 114 10.02 -1.83 7.83
C TRP A 114 10.40 -3.17 7.20
N ILE A 115 10.16 -3.29 5.91
CA ILE A 115 10.33 -4.53 5.15
C ILE A 115 11.74 -4.61 4.58
N MET A 116 12.41 -5.74 4.78
CA MET A 116 13.81 -5.97 4.38
C MET A 116 13.93 -6.27 2.88
N THR A 117 13.52 -5.30 2.04
CA THR A 117 13.79 -5.34 0.59
C THR A 117 15.25 -5.01 0.30
N GLU A 118 15.77 -5.43 -0.86
CA GLU A 118 17.16 -5.12 -1.26
C GLU A 118 17.42 -3.60 -1.23
N ARG A 119 16.48 -2.79 -1.74
CA ARG A 119 16.58 -1.32 -1.68
C ARG A 119 16.70 -0.80 -0.24
N GLN A 120 15.93 -1.34 0.71
CA GLN A 120 16.01 -0.92 2.10
C GLN A 120 17.36 -1.31 2.71
N LYS A 121 17.84 -2.51 2.42
CA LYS A 121 19.16 -2.99 2.87
C LYS A 121 20.30 -2.11 2.36
N GLU A 122 20.26 -1.71 1.10
CA GLU A 122 21.26 -0.84 0.49
C GLU A 122 21.27 0.58 1.03
N LEU A 123 20.12 1.15 1.34
CA LEU A 123 19.99 2.59 1.64
C LEU A 123 19.91 2.92 3.13
N TRP A 124 19.28 2.06 3.94
CA TRP A 124 18.85 2.46 5.28
C TRP A 124 19.19 1.47 6.39
N VAL A 125 19.53 0.22 6.05
CA VAL A 125 19.78 -0.83 7.04
C VAL A 125 21.22 -0.71 7.58
N THR A 126 21.32 -0.47 8.88
CA THR A 126 22.55 -0.56 9.67
C THR A 126 22.25 -1.36 10.93
N ASP A 127 23.26 -1.94 11.60
CA ASP A 127 23.05 -2.71 12.83
C ASP A 127 22.32 -1.88 13.88
N ALA A 128 22.73 -0.62 14.08
CA ALA A 128 22.07 0.29 15.03
C ALA A 128 20.61 0.60 14.65
N ALA A 129 20.30 0.72 13.35
CA ALA A 129 18.92 0.93 12.89
C ALA A 129 18.07 -0.33 13.10
N ILE A 130 18.64 -1.50 12.90
CA ILE A 130 17.98 -2.80 13.17
C ILE A 130 17.64 -2.92 14.64
N ASP A 131 18.61 -2.68 15.54
CA ASP A 131 18.40 -2.81 16.98
C ASP A 131 17.30 -1.84 17.46
N LYS A 132 17.39 -0.59 17.06
CA LYS A 132 16.37 0.42 17.38
C LYS A 132 14.98 0.04 16.88
N HIS A 133 14.89 -0.56 15.69
CA HIS A 133 13.61 -1.00 15.12
C HIS A 133 13.05 -2.21 15.86
N ARG A 134 13.90 -3.20 16.16
CA ARG A 134 13.53 -4.39 16.94
C ARG A 134 13.01 -4.04 18.34
N ASP A 135 13.60 -3.04 19.00
CA ASP A 135 13.13 -2.60 20.31
C ASP A 135 11.67 -2.16 20.30
N ARG A 136 11.23 -1.56 19.20
CA ARG A 136 9.86 -1.08 18.99
C ARG A 136 8.88 -2.16 18.52
N GLN A 137 9.36 -3.32 18.07
CA GLN A 137 8.51 -4.42 17.61
C GLN A 137 8.13 -5.37 18.75
N CYS A 138 6.92 -5.92 18.70
CA CYS A 138 6.53 -7.05 19.57
C CYS A 138 7.27 -8.33 19.16
N LEU A 139 7.23 -8.68 17.88
CA LEU A 139 8.04 -9.77 17.30
C LEU A 139 9.41 -9.21 16.93
N LYS A 140 10.47 -9.84 17.39
CA LYS A 140 11.85 -9.31 17.24
C LYS A 140 12.56 -9.72 15.94
N ASP A 141 11.82 -10.33 15.02
CA ASP A 141 12.33 -10.73 13.72
C ASP A 141 12.26 -9.59 12.69
N LEU A 142 13.18 -9.60 11.74
CA LEU A 142 13.12 -8.71 10.59
C LEU A 142 12.05 -9.20 9.61
N ILE A 143 11.31 -8.28 9.03
CA ILE A 143 10.15 -8.62 8.20
C ILE A 143 10.60 -8.86 6.76
N ASP A 144 10.59 -10.12 6.33
CA ASP A 144 10.83 -10.49 4.94
C ASP A 144 9.66 -10.07 4.04
N PRO A 145 9.91 -9.59 2.80
CA PRO A 145 8.88 -9.27 1.81
C PRO A 145 7.83 -10.38 1.59
N VAL A 146 8.19 -11.63 1.80
CA VAL A 146 7.27 -12.78 1.65
C VAL A 146 6.04 -12.68 2.55
N TYR A 147 6.15 -12.09 3.74
CA TYR A 147 5.02 -11.94 4.65
C TYR A 147 3.99 -10.94 4.13
N VAL A 148 4.47 -9.86 3.52
CA VAL A 148 3.61 -8.89 2.82
C VAL A 148 2.93 -9.56 1.61
N ALA A 149 3.69 -10.30 0.81
CA ALA A 149 3.16 -11.01 -0.35
C ALA A 149 2.07 -12.02 0.04
N ARG A 150 2.24 -12.77 1.13
CA ARG A 150 1.22 -13.70 1.64
C ARG A 150 -0.08 -12.99 2.04
N MET A 151 0.02 -11.82 2.68
CA MET A 151 -1.16 -11.02 3.01
C MET A 151 -1.87 -10.51 1.76
N VAL A 152 -1.11 -10.06 0.76
CA VAL A 152 -1.66 -9.64 -0.55
C VAL A 152 -2.38 -10.80 -1.22
N LEU A 153 -1.79 -12.00 -1.26
CA LEU A 153 -2.39 -13.19 -1.84
C LEU A 153 -3.70 -13.57 -1.12
N PHE A 154 -3.71 -13.56 0.22
CA PHE A 154 -4.92 -13.79 1.00
C PHE A 154 -6.02 -12.79 0.61
N LEU A 155 -5.73 -11.50 0.60
CA LEU A 155 -6.72 -10.47 0.26
C LEU A 155 -7.18 -10.51 -1.19
N ALA A 156 -6.38 -11.04 -2.10
CA ALA A 156 -6.75 -11.23 -3.50
C ALA A 156 -7.59 -12.49 -3.73
N SER A 157 -7.55 -13.46 -2.82
CA SER A 157 -8.24 -14.76 -2.95
C SER A 157 -9.67 -14.72 -2.40
N ASP A 158 -10.42 -15.79 -2.66
CA ASP A 158 -11.78 -16.00 -2.15
C ASP A 158 -11.82 -16.26 -0.64
N ASP A 159 -10.69 -16.65 -0.01
CA ASP A 159 -10.59 -16.78 1.44
C ASP A 159 -10.87 -15.45 2.17
N ALA A 160 -10.67 -14.33 1.48
CA ALA A 160 -10.97 -12.99 1.96
C ALA A 160 -12.34 -12.44 1.49
N ALA A 161 -13.30 -13.30 1.12
CA ALA A 161 -14.57 -12.89 0.51
C ALA A 161 -15.37 -11.85 1.32
N MET A 162 -15.24 -11.84 2.65
CA MET A 162 -15.90 -10.87 3.53
C MET A 162 -14.95 -9.78 4.06
N CYS A 163 -13.73 -9.70 3.53
CA CYS A 163 -12.74 -8.72 3.91
C CYS A 163 -12.75 -7.52 2.96
N THR A 164 -13.25 -6.37 3.40
CA THR A 164 -13.24 -5.12 2.63
C THR A 164 -13.18 -3.90 3.54
N ALA A 165 -12.73 -2.76 3.04
CA ALA A 165 -12.63 -1.48 3.75
C ALA A 165 -11.69 -1.48 4.97
N ASN A 166 -10.77 -2.43 5.07
CA ASN A 166 -9.89 -2.61 6.22
C ASN A 166 -8.41 -2.40 5.90
N ASN A 167 -7.65 -2.19 6.97
CA ASN A 167 -6.20 -2.10 6.97
C ASN A 167 -5.62 -3.36 7.64
N TYR A 168 -4.76 -4.05 6.94
CA TYR A 168 -4.11 -5.29 7.39
C TYR A 168 -2.63 -5.01 7.66
N MET A 169 -2.29 -4.96 8.94
CA MET A 169 -0.93 -4.65 9.39
C MET A 169 -0.01 -5.86 9.18
N VAL A 170 1.16 -5.62 8.58
CA VAL A 170 2.27 -6.59 8.45
C VAL A 170 3.54 -5.89 8.91
N GLU A 171 3.66 -5.65 10.22
CA GLU A 171 4.65 -4.74 10.82
C GLU A 171 5.24 -5.28 12.14
N ALA A 172 4.99 -6.55 12.45
CA ALA A 172 5.52 -7.26 13.63
C ALA A 172 5.13 -6.65 15.01
N GLY A 173 4.02 -5.89 15.07
CA GLY A 173 3.59 -5.20 16.30
C GLY A 173 4.50 -4.02 16.63
N SER A 174 4.73 -3.15 15.66
CA SER A 174 5.53 -1.92 15.84
C SER A 174 4.71 -0.88 16.60
N ILE A 175 5.25 -0.35 17.73
CA ILE A 175 4.62 0.58 18.67
C ILE A 175 5.54 1.76 19.02
#